data_b975c99122250bff404bf0daf2c1d5e2
#
_entry.id   b975c99122250bff404bf0daf2c1d5e2
#
_cell.length_a   1.000
_cell.length_b   1.000
_cell.length_c   1.000
_cell.angle_alpha   90.00
_cell.angle_beta   90.00
_cell.angle_gamma   90.00
#
_symmetry.space_group_name_H-M   'P 1'
#
loop_
_entity.id
_entity.type
_entity.pdbx_description
1 polymer ?
#
loop_
_entity_poly.entity_id
_entity_poly.type
_entity_poly.pdbx_seq_one_letter_code
_entity_poly.pdbx_strand_id
1 'polypeptide(L)'
;MKLLNAFLIAAVSVVAAACSKNEPVKIIETPAETVYSGTMTVVAGGKDNVSENVKVNVNLQDDGTATIIFNKVKFVPQMPVSLDVTVPGVKCECRENEIILSGNDIVPLAMGMPYAKYNVTSLTGKITAGKLTVSLNFGEFATSYVGDAQ
;
A
#
# COMPACT_ATOMS: atom_id res chain seq x y z
N MET A 1 -21.47 -21.40 26.56
CA MET A 1 -22.15 -20.85 25.45
C MET A 1 -22.09 -19.40 25.38
N LYS A 2 -22.43 -18.75 26.42
CA LYS A 2 -22.40 -17.33 26.38
C LYS A 2 -21.04 -16.77 26.18
N LEU A 3 -20.04 -17.50 26.56
CA LEU A 3 -18.69 -17.04 26.40
C LEU A 3 -18.30 -16.87 24.98
N LEU A 4 -18.86 -17.67 24.12
CA LEU A 4 -18.52 -17.60 22.73
C LEU A 4 -18.96 -16.31 22.12
N ASN A 5 -20.09 -15.85 22.54
CA ASN A 5 -20.60 -14.62 21.97
C ASN A 5 -19.74 -13.42 22.27
N ALA A 6 -19.31 -13.35 23.48
CA ALA A 6 -18.48 -12.22 23.88
C ALA A 6 -17.19 -12.23 23.10
N PHE A 7 -16.73 -13.41 22.81
CA PHE A 7 -15.49 -13.53 22.10
C PHE A 7 -15.56 -13.02 20.68
N LEU A 8 -16.65 -13.28 20.02
CA LEU A 8 -16.80 -12.83 18.67
C LEU A 8 -16.86 -11.32 18.55
N ILE A 9 -17.47 -10.72 19.51
CA ILE A 9 -17.63 -9.28 19.46
C ILE A 9 -16.32 -8.56 19.52
N ALA A 10 -15.40 -9.08 20.27
CA ALA A 10 -14.13 -8.43 20.43
C ALA A 10 -13.35 -8.40 19.12
N ALA A 11 -13.47 -9.45 18.36
CA ALA A 11 -12.72 -9.52 17.13
C ALA A 11 -13.18 -8.48 16.14
N VAL A 12 -14.43 -8.21 16.13
CA VAL A 12 -14.97 -7.26 15.17
C VAL A 12 -14.51 -5.84 15.44
N SER A 13 -14.46 -5.48 16.70
CA SER A 13 -14.10 -4.12 16.99
C SER A 13 -12.69 -3.77 16.60
N VAL A 14 -11.81 -4.73 16.56
CA VAL A 14 -10.44 -4.44 16.20
C VAL A 14 -10.34 -4.04 14.75
N VAL A 15 -11.08 -4.69 13.91
CA VAL A 15 -11.01 -4.39 12.50
C VAL A 15 -11.50 -3.00 12.20
N ALA A 16 -12.54 -2.61 12.85
CA ALA A 16 -13.10 -1.30 12.60
C ALA A 16 -12.13 -0.19 12.97
N ALA A 17 -11.34 -0.40 13.97
CA ALA A 17 -10.44 0.65 14.43
C ALA A 17 -9.37 1.01 13.44
N ALA A 18 -9.01 0.10 12.59
CA ALA A 18 -7.89 0.31 11.68
C ALA A 18 -8.10 1.48 10.76
N CYS A 19 -9.28 1.65 10.23
CA CYS A 19 -9.48 2.61 9.19
C CYS A 19 -10.55 3.61 9.50
N SER A 20 -11.38 3.31 10.40
CA SER A 20 -12.53 4.12 10.61
C SER A 20 -12.31 5.15 11.64
N LYS A 21 -12.63 6.35 11.34
CA LYS A 21 -12.61 7.34 12.31
C LYS A 21 -13.89 7.38 13.00
N ASN A 22 -14.92 7.40 12.31
CA ASN A 22 -16.19 7.55 12.95
C ASN A 22 -17.26 6.85 12.20
N GLU A 23 -16.91 5.98 11.36
CA GLU A 23 -17.88 5.25 10.61
C GLU A 23 -18.02 3.88 11.15
N PRO A 24 -18.97 3.68 11.95
CA PRO A 24 -19.04 2.42 12.64
C PRO A 24 -19.60 1.30 11.84
N VAL A 25 -20.05 1.55 10.72
CA VAL A 25 -20.83 0.58 10.12
C VAL A 25 -20.20 -0.50 9.38
N LYS A 26 -19.49 -0.15 8.41
CA LYS A 26 -19.02 -1.13 7.52
C LYS A 26 -17.74 -1.68 7.96
N ILE A 27 -17.63 -2.94 7.95
CA ILE A 27 -16.41 -3.60 8.35
C ILE A 27 -15.74 -4.11 7.14
N ILE A 28 -14.64 -3.52 6.82
CA ILE A 28 -13.80 -4.01 5.77
C ILE A 28 -12.83 -4.94 6.42
N GLU A 29 -12.96 -6.19 6.17
CA GLU A 29 -12.13 -7.17 6.84
C GLU A 29 -10.76 -7.18 6.24
N THR A 30 -10.03 -6.10 6.44
CA THR A 30 -8.68 -5.97 5.96
C THR A 30 -7.77 -5.94 7.15
N PRO A 31 -6.83 -6.85 7.25
CA PRO A 31 -5.92 -6.85 8.40
C PRO A 31 -5.04 -5.60 8.39
N ALA A 32 -4.45 -5.31 9.54
CA ALA A 32 -3.60 -4.13 9.67
C ALA A 32 -2.49 -4.15 8.64
N GLU A 33 -1.96 -5.32 8.37
CA GLU A 33 -0.92 -5.45 7.35
C GLU A 33 -1.29 -6.54 6.39
N THR A 34 -1.21 -6.24 5.10
CA THR A 34 -1.51 -7.21 4.06
C THR A 34 -0.39 -7.21 3.05
N VAL A 35 -0.03 -8.40 2.60
CA VAL A 35 0.98 -8.56 1.57
C VAL A 35 0.28 -8.86 0.26
N TYR A 36 0.64 -8.12 -0.78
CA TYR A 36 0.11 -8.32 -2.11
C TYR A 36 1.22 -8.83 -3.02
N SER A 37 0.86 -9.58 -4.02
CA SER A 37 1.83 -10.05 -5.01
C SER A 37 1.26 -9.73 -6.38
N GLY A 38 2.05 -9.13 -7.22
CA GLY A 38 1.55 -8.73 -8.53
C GLY A 38 2.61 -8.14 -9.43
N THR A 39 2.15 -7.31 -10.34
CA THR A 39 2.97 -6.77 -11.41
C THR A 39 3.21 -5.29 -11.20
N MET A 40 4.45 -4.88 -11.33
CA MET A 40 4.84 -3.50 -11.22
C MET A 40 5.41 -3.03 -12.55
N THR A 41 4.96 -1.89 -13.02
CA THR A 41 5.44 -1.31 -14.25
C THR A 41 6.06 0.04 -13.94
N VAL A 42 7.31 0.23 -14.35
CA VAL A 42 8.03 1.48 -14.16
C VAL A 42 8.39 2.02 -15.53
N VAL A 43 8.02 3.26 -15.78
CA VAL A 43 8.36 3.91 -17.05
C VAL A 43 9.66 4.67 -16.86
N ALA A 44 10.68 4.26 -17.55
CA ALA A 44 11.99 4.89 -17.47
C ALA A 44 12.48 5.17 -18.87
N GLY A 45 12.80 6.43 -19.16
CA GLY A 45 13.26 6.79 -20.48
C GLY A 45 12.28 6.51 -21.59
N GLY A 46 11.00 6.59 -21.29
CA GLY A 46 9.97 6.31 -22.29
C GLY A 46 9.72 4.83 -22.53
N LYS A 47 10.29 3.96 -21.73
CA LYS A 47 10.10 2.53 -21.88
C LYS A 47 9.49 1.94 -20.62
N ASP A 48 8.60 0.99 -20.83
CA ASP A 48 7.97 0.28 -19.72
C ASP A 48 8.85 -0.87 -19.26
N ASN A 49 9.17 -0.87 -17.98
CA ASN A 49 9.91 -1.96 -17.37
C ASN A 49 8.96 -2.70 -16.47
N VAL A 50 8.62 -3.91 -16.83
CA VAL A 50 7.61 -4.70 -16.13
C VAL A 50 8.30 -5.75 -15.27
N SER A 51 7.91 -5.79 -14.01
CA SER A 51 8.41 -6.80 -13.07
C SER A 51 7.23 -7.58 -12.54
N GLU A 52 7.34 -8.89 -12.55
CA GLU A 52 6.27 -9.74 -12.06
C GLU A 52 6.62 -10.30 -10.69
N ASN A 53 5.61 -10.75 -9.99
CA ASN A 53 5.78 -11.33 -8.66
C ASN A 53 6.42 -10.36 -7.68
N VAL A 54 6.07 -9.10 -7.82
CA VAL A 54 6.56 -8.07 -6.91
C VAL A 54 5.67 -8.06 -5.69
N LYS A 55 6.28 -8.13 -4.51
CA LYS A 55 5.53 -8.13 -3.28
C LYS A 55 5.46 -6.73 -2.71
N VAL A 56 4.26 -6.36 -2.30
CA VAL A 56 4.02 -5.05 -1.72
C VAL A 56 3.27 -5.24 -0.42
N ASN A 57 3.80 -4.68 0.65
CA ASN A 57 3.16 -4.72 1.94
C ASN A 57 2.43 -3.40 2.17
N VAL A 58 1.20 -3.49 2.59
CA VAL A 58 0.43 -2.30 2.96
C VAL A 58 0.10 -2.42 4.43
N ASN A 59 0.55 -1.45 5.20
CA ASN A 59 0.35 -1.45 6.65
C ASN A 59 -0.57 -0.30 7.00
N LEU A 60 -1.78 -0.60 7.40
CA LEU A 60 -2.77 0.41 7.76
C LEU A 60 -2.57 0.82 9.19
N GLN A 61 -2.59 2.12 9.43
CA GLN A 61 -2.33 2.65 10.76
C GLN A 61 -3.58 3.33 11.31
N ASP A 62 -3.61 3.47 12.62
CA ASP A 62 -4.81 3.98 13.30
C ASP A 62 -5.09 5.44 13.03
N ASP A 63 -4.10 6.17 12.58
CA ASP A 63 -4.27 7.60 12.36
C ASP A 63 -4.79 7.95 10.97
N GLY A 64 -5.24 6.96 10.22
CA GLY A 64 -5.77 7.23 8.89
C GLY A 64 -4.72 7.27 7.80
N THR A 65 -3.54 6.77 8.10
CA THR A 65 -2.49 6.68 7.08
C THR A 65 -2.09 5.23 6.87
N ALA A 66 -1.29 5.02 5.85
CA ALA A 66 -0.77 3.69 5.56
C ALA A 66 0.69 3.81 5.15
N THR A 67 1.41 2.74 5.37
CA THR A 67 2.79 2.65 4.91
C THR A 67 2.82 1.56 3.85
N ILE A 68 3.37 1.88 2.69
CA ILE A 68 3.45 0.94 1.60
C ILE A 68 4.91 0.59 1.37
N ILE A 69 5.22 -0.69 1.34
CA ILE A 69 6.59 -1.15 1.14
C ILE A 69 6.64 -1.96 -0.13
N PHE A 70 7.41 -1.47 -1.09
CA PHE A 70 7.66 -2.18 -2.34
C PHE A 70 8.94 -2.97 -2.17
N ASN A 71 8.85 -4.28 -2.26
CA ASN A 71 9.98 -5.15 -1.96
C ASN A 71 10.75 -5.51 -3.21
N LYS A 72 12.05 -5.35 -3.13
CA LYS A 72 12.97 -5.80 -4.18
C LYS A 72 12.61 -5.23 -5.55
N VAL A 73 12.56 -3.91 -5.62
CA VAL A 73 12.21 -3.25 -6.87
C VAL A 73 13.43 -2.66 -7.54
N LYS A 74 13.38 -2.59 -8.86
CA LYS A 74 14.39 -1.92 -9.66
C LYS A 74 13.66 -0.95 -10.57
N PHE A 75 14.10 0.29 -10.57
CA PHE A 75 13.46 1.28 -11.42
C PHE A 75 13.91 1.15 -12.86
N VAL A 76 15.13 0.66 -13.07
CA VAL A 76 15.62 0.37 -14.41
C VAL A 76 16.30 -0.98 -14.36
N PRO A 77 16.32 -1.71 -15.49
CA PRO A 77 16.92 -3.05 -15.49
C PRO A 77 18.40 -3.05 -15.17
N GLN A 78 19.07 -1.92 -15.41
CA GLN A 78 20.50 -1.85 -15.20
C GLN A 78 20.90 -1.69 -13.75
N MET A 79 19.96 -1.47 -12.85
CA MET A 79 20.31 -1.33 -11.45
C MET A 79 21.00 -2.60 -10.95
N PRO A 80 22.14 -2.45 -10.28
CA PRO A 80 22.90 -3.63 -9.84
C PRO A 80 22.19 -4.41 -8.74
N VAL A 81 21.38 -3.72 -7.94
CA VAL A 81 20.68 -4.38 -6.85
C VAL A 81 19.24 -3.89 -6.83
N SER A 82 18.38 -4.70 -6.25
CA SER A 82 17.01 -4.29 -6.02
C SER A 82 16.90 -3.60 -4.66
N LEU A 83 15.91 -2.75 -4.51
CA LEU A 83 15.73 -1.96 -3.30
C LEU A 83 14.39 -2.25 -2.68
N ASP A 84 14.35 -2.22 -1.35
CA ASP A 84 13.08 -2.19 -0.64
C ASP A 84 12.74 -0.74 -0.41
N VAL A 85 11.65 -0.29 -0.98
CA VAL A 85 11.27 1.11 -0.92
C VAL A 85 10.04 1.26 -0.07
N THR A 86 10.13 2.06 0.97
CA THR A 86 9.03 2.30 1.90
C THR A 86 8.46 3.69 1.66
N VAL A 87 7.16 3.75 1.48
CA VAL A 87 6.44 5.01 1.28
C VAL A 87 5.57 5.23 2.52
N PRO A 88 5.98 6.09 3.43
CA PRO A 88 5.21 6.32 4.66
C PRO A 88 4.20 7.43 4.47
N GLY A 89 3.26 7.53 5.38
CA GLY A 89 2.35 8.65 5.43
C GLY A 89 1.38 8.75 4.28
N VAL A 90 1.03 7.63 3.69
CA VAL A 90 0.04 7.61 2.61
C VAL A 90 -1.33 7.79 3.23
N LYS A 91 -2.12 8.70 2.70
CA LYS A 91 -3.46 8.89 3.22
C LYS A 91 -4.35 7.73 2.87
N CYS A 92 -5.16 7.32 3.83
CA CYS A 92 -5.98 6.14 3.70
C CYS A 92 -7.40 6.50 4.07
N GLU A 93 -8.31 6.35 3.13
CA GLU A 93 -9.71 6.66 3.36
C GLU A 93 -10.54 5.40 3.17
N CYS A 94 -11.23 4.98 4.22
CA CYS A 94 -12.03 3.78 4.14
C CYS A 94 -13.42 4.10 3.65
N ARG A 95 -13.84 3.39 2.64
CA ARG A 95 -15.17 3.50 2.12
C ARG A 95 -15.85 2.15 2.28
N GLU A 96 -17.07 2.09 1.82
CA GLU A 96 -17.89 0.93 2.09
C GLU A 96 -17.26 -0.39 1.67
N ASN A 97 -16.78 -0.47 0.48
CA ASN A 97 -16.19 -1.70 -0.01
C ASN A 97 -14.78 -1.52 -0.52
N GLU A 98 -14.14 -0.42 -0.18
CA GLU A 98 -12.82 -0.15 -0.71
C GLU A 98 -12.05 0.80 0.19
N ILE A 99 -10.75 0.77 0.04
CA ILE A 99 -9.86 1.68 0.74
C ILE A 99 -9.18 2.51 -0.32
N ILE A 100 -9.28 3.82 -0.19
CA ILE A 100 -8.68 4.74 -1.15
C ILE A 100 -7.36 5.25 -0.58
N LEU A 101 -6.31 5.17 -1.38
CA LEU A 101 -4.99 5.62 -0.97
C LEU A 101 -4.61 6.83 -1.79
N SER A 102 -3.96 7.79 -1.15
CA SER A 102 -3.50 8.97 -1.86
C SER A 102 -2.30 9.55 -1.15
N GLY A 103 -1.48 10.28 -1.90
CA GLY A 103 -0.32 10.92 -1.32
C GLY A 103 0.37 11.78 -2.34
N ASN A 104 1.14 12.74 -1.84
CA ASN A 104 1.90 13.61 -2.70
C ASN A 104 3.05 14.17 -1.91
N ASP A 105 4.19 14.32 -2.57
CA ASP A 105 5.35 14.93 -1.96
C ASP A 105 5.82 14.16 -0.73
N ILE A 106 5.95 12.87 -0.89
CA ILE A 106 6.40 11.99 0.19
C ILE A 106 7.81 11.51 -0.15
N VAL A 107 8.74 11.71 0.76
CA VAL A 107 10.10 11.22 0.59
C VAL A 107 10.14 9.76 1.00
N PRO A 108 10.42 8.85 0.07
CA PRO A 108 10.44 7.43 0.43
C PRO A 108 11.74 7.06 1.11
N LEU A 109 11.72 5.92 1.76
CA LEU A 109 12.92 5.37 2.37
C LEU A 109 13.36 4.18 1.53
N ALA A 110 14.63 4.16 1.19
CA ALA A 110 15.20 3.02 0.49
C ALA A 110 16.25 2.43 1.39
N MET A 111 16.08 1.16 1.73
CA MET A 111 16.96 0.47 2.65
C MET A 111 17.08 1.24 3.97
N GLY A 112 15.96 1.83 4.40
CA GLY A 112 15.92 2.54 5.66
C GLY A 112 16.42 3.96 5.63
N MET A 113 16.82 4.48 4.47
CA MET A 113 17.36 5.83 4.37
C MET A 113 16.52 6.68 3.43
N PRO A 114 16.32 7.97 3.74
CA PRO A 114 15.49 8.80 2.87
C PRO A 114 16.15 9.01 1.52
N TYR A 115 15.32 8.97 0.49
CA TYR A 115 15.78 9.12 -0.89
C TYR A 115 14.94 10.17 -1.58
N ALA A 116 15.33 11.43 -1.40
CA ALA A 116 14.57 12.52 -2.00
C ALA A 116 14.56 12.47 -3.52
N LYS A 117 15.54 11.81 -4.11
CA LYS A 117 15.60 11.66 -5.54
C LYS A 117 14.37 10.93 -6.09
N TYR A 118 13.80 10.04 -5.29
CA TYR A 118 12.63 9.28 -5.70
C TYR A 118 11.38 9.78 -5.00
N ASN A 119 11.30 11.09 -4.79
CA ASN A 119 10.16 11.67 -4.10
C ASN A 119 8.86 11.24 -4.74
N VAL A 120 7.92 10.83 -3.91
CA VAL A 120 6.65 10.28 -4.39
C VAL A 120 5.66 11.39 -4.65
N THR A 121 5.14 11.43 -5.86
CA THR A 121 4.11 12.41 -6.21
C THR A 121 2.96 11.70 -6.88
N SER A 122 1.80 12.33 -6.82
CA SER A 122 0.59 11.86 -7.49
C SER A 122 0.24 10.42 -7.19
N LEU A 123 0.39 10.03 -5.93
CA LEU A 123 0.05 8.68 -5.53
C LEU A 123 -1.45 8.55 -5.40
N THR A 124 -2.02 7.61 -6.14
CA THR A 124 -3.41 7.25 -6.01
C THR A 124 -3.52 5.74 -6.04
N GLY A 125 -4.41 5.20 -5.24
CA GLY A 125 -4.55 3.76 -5.21
C GLY A 125 -5.84 3.35 -4.58
N LYS A 126 -6.09 2.05 -4.63
CA LYS A 126 -7.33 1.51 -4.15
C LYS A 126 -7.14 0.05 -3.80
N ILE A 127 -7.76 -0.36 -2.71
CA ILE A 127 -7.81 -1.76 -2.32
C ILE A 127 -9.26 -2.17 -2.34
N THR A 128 -9.60 -3.13 -3.19
CA THR A 128 -10.97 -3.59 -3.34
C THR A 128 -10.94 -5.09 -3.57
N ALA A 129 -11.72 -5.81 -2.79
CA ALA A 129 -11.86 -7.25 -2.97
C ALA A 129 -10.51 -7.98 -3.02
N GLY A 130 -9.61 -7.59 -2.14
CA GLY A 130 -8.31 -8.24 -2.06
C GLY A 130 -7.34 -7.86 -3.15
N LYS A 131 -7.64 -6.82 -3.91
CA LYS A 131 -6.75 -6.38 -4.99
C LYS A 131 -6.27 -4.98 -4.71
N LEU A 132 -4.98 -4.79 -4.84
CA LEU A 132 -4.34 -3.49 -4.68
C LEU A 132 -3.98 -2.95 -6.05
N THR A 133 -4.42 -1.72 -6.33
CA THR A 133 -4.03 -1.00 -7.53
C THR A 133 -3.49 0.33 -7.09
N VAL A 134 -2.28 0.67 -7.52
CA VAL A 134 -1.69 1.94 -7.11
C VAL A 134 -0.87 2.51 -8.26
N SER A 135 -0.93 3.83 -8.39
CA SER A 135 -0.13 4.58 -9.37
C SER A 135 0.54 5.72 -8.65
N LEU A 136 1.79 5.95 -8.97
CA LEU A 136 2.55 7.03 -8.36
C LEU A 136 3.75 7.33 -9.23
N ASN A 137 4.43 8.40 -8.89
CA ASN A 137 5.72 8.71 -9.51
C ASN A 137 6.77 8.59 -8.43
N PHE A 138 7.85 7.86 -8.74
CA PHE A 138 9.05 7.87 -7.91
C PHE A 138 10.03 8.80 -8.62
N GLY A 139 10.04 10.08 -8.21
CA GLY A 139 10.83 11.05 -8.94
C GLY A 139 10.35 11.15 -10.35
N GLU A 140 11.23 10.84 -11.29
CA GLU A 140 10.88 10.90 -12.70
C GLU A 140 10.26 9.61 -13.23
N PHE A 141 10.15 8.58 -12.39
CA PHE A 141 9.69 7.27 -12.85
C PHE A 141 8.22 7.09 -12.55
N ALA A 142 7.40 7.17 -13.59
CA ALA A 142 5.98 6.88 -13.45
C ALA A 142 5.83 5.39 -13.20
N THR A 143 5.09 5.03 -12.18
CA THR A 143 5.04 3.65 -11.71
C THR A 143 3.59 3.25 -11.46
N SER A 144 3.26 2.01 -11.80
CA SER A 144 1.96 1.47 -11.48
C SER A 144 2.12 0.04 -10.98
N TYR A 145 1.18 -0.38 -10.17
CA TYR A 145 1.23 -1.70 -9.56
C TYR A 145 -0.18 -2.27 -9.43
N VAL A 146 -0.31 -3.55 -9.74
CA VAL A 146 -1.55 -4.28 -9.53
C VAL A 146 -1.19 -5.62 -8.93
N GLY A 147 -1.79 -5.94 -7.78
CA GLY A 147 -1.49 -7.19 -7.12
C GLY A 147 -2.66 -7.69 -6.31
N ASP A 148 -2.59 -8.95 -5.96
CA ASP A 148 -3.64 -9.61 -5.20
C ASP A 148 -3.11 -9.99 -3.82
N ALA A 149 -3.99 -9.93 -2.82
CA ALA A 149 -3.63 -10.28 -1.46
C ALA A 149 -3.23 -11.74 -1.38
N GLN A 150 -2.20 -11.99 -0.60
CA GLN A 150 -1.68 -13.34 -0.42
C GLN A 150 -2.28 -14.03 0.79
#